data_388225ab6fbf0ebe4a82db8af74e5c71
#
_entry.id   388225ab6fbf0ebe4a82db8af74e5c71
#
_cell.length_a   1.000
_cell.length_b   1.000
_cell.length_c   1.000
_cell.angle_alpha   90.00
_cell.angle_beta   90.00
_cell.angle_gamma   90.00
#
_symmetry.space_group_name_H-M   'P 1'
#
loop_
_entity.id
_entity.type
_entity.pdbx_description
1 polymer ?
#
loop_
_entity_poly.entity_id
_entity_poly.type
_entity_poly.pdbx_seq_one_letter_code
_entity_poly.pdbx_strand_id
1 'polypeptide(L)'
;MLGSGDGYFRMIHRIQFEQWAPITIEKVFLFFANPSNLPRIMPPETGTELAALKLVPPHTIPTKQPVIANLNTLAGVGSEIVTSFRPLTFLPFRAQWIALITEFEWNHHFADIQKKGPFKRFQHRHEFSVETRNGVSGTTVRDVIEYDPGSGALGDLAQRLLIAPSLKQTFEYRQKMLEKLLCYEPQFV
;
A
#
# COMPACT_ATOMS: atom_id res chain seq x y z
N MET A 1 -21.34 7.54 -42.99
CA MET A 1 -21.33 6.69 -41.79
C MET A 1 -20.36 7.31 -40.82
N LEU A 2 -20.88 8.05 -39.85
CA LEU A 2 -20.07 8.70 -38.81
C LEU A 2 -19.96 7.71 -37.65
N GLY A 3 -18.76 7.20 -37.43
CA GLY A 3 -18.45 6.39 -36.27
C GLY A 3 -18.43 7.26 -35.02
N SER A 4 -19.42 7.11 -34.16
CA SER A 4 -19.47 7.67 -32.82
C SER A 4 -18.42 6.98 -31.97
N GLY A 5 -17.24 7.59 -31.87
CA GLY A 5 -16.25 7.21 -30.88
C GLY A 5 -16.73 7.67 -29.52
N ASP A 6 -17.30 6.74 -28.73
CA ASP A 6 -17.60 6.96 -27.33
C ASP A 6 -16.29 7.11 -26.55
N GLY A 7 -15.76 8.33 -26.57
CA GLY A 7 -14.68 8.75 -25.70
C GLY A 7 -15.16 8.95 -24.28
N TYR A 8 -15.46 7.84 -23.57
CA TYR A 8 -15.60 7.89 -22.12
C TYR A 8 -14.25 8.31 -21.54
N PHE A 9 -14.15 9.58 -21.16
CA PHE A 9 -13.03 10.06 -20.34
C PHE A 9 -12.94 9.17 -19.10
N ARG A 10 -11.88 8.36 -19.06
CA ARG A 10 -11.58 7.54 -17.88
C ARG A 10 -11.23 8.49 -16.74
N MET A 11 -12.12 8.61 -15.74
CA MET A 11 -11.80 9.35 -14.51
C MET A 11 -10.89 8.48 -13.64
N ILE A 12 -9.59 8.78 -13.67
CA ILE A 12 -8.65 8.22 -12.72
C ILE A 12 -8.69 9.12 -11.48
N HIS A 13 -9.06 8.54 -10.36
CA HIS A 13 -8.99 9.21 -9.07
C HIS A 13 -7.60 9.08 -8.50
N ARG A 14 -7.10 10.14 -7.90
CA ARG A 14 -5.81 10.15 -7.19
C ARG A 14 -6.03 10.62 -5.77
N ILE A 15 -5.50 9.85 -4.80
CA ILE A 15 -5.49 10.18 -3.37
C ILE A 15 -4.05 10.05 -2.89
N GLN A 16 -3.66 10.93 -1.98
CA GLN A 16 -2.33 10.93 -1.37
C GLN A 16 -2.46 11.06 0.13
N PHE A 17 -1.62 10.28 0.84
CA PHE A 17 -1.44 10.37 2.28
C PHE A 17 0.04 10.56 2.59
N GLU A 18 0.34 11.28 3.66
CA GLU A 18 1.71 11.52 4.08
C GLU A 18 1.82 11.38 5.60
N GLN A 19 2.89 10.75 6.05
CA GLN A 19 3.21 10.60 7.45
C GLN A 19 4.72 10.74 7.65
N TRP A 20 5.11 11.51 8.67
CA TRP A 20 6.48 11.55 9.15
C TRP A 20 6.62 10.77 10.45
N ALA A 21 7.74 10.06 10.62
CA ALA A 21 8.09 9.36 11.85
C ALA A 21 9.57 9.59 12.19
N PRO A 22 9.95 9.74 13.48
CA PRO A 22 11.34 9.90 13.91
C PRO A 22 12.11 8.58 13.90
N ILE A 23 12.12 7.92 12.74
CA ILE A 23 12.66 6.58 12.50
C ILE A 23 13.49 6.61 11.24
N THR A 24 14.58 5.84 11.19
CA THR A 24 15.45 5.77 10.01
C THR A 24 14.73 5.17 8.81
N ILE A 25 15.10 5.65 7.62
CA ILE A 25 14.46 5.25 6.36
C ILE A 25 14.57 3.75 6.10
N GLU A 26 15.68 3.13 6.50
CA GLU A 26 15.90 1.70 6.35
C GLU A 26 14.88 0.89 7.14
N LYS A 27 14.61 1.26 8.40
CA LYS A 27 13.63 0.56 9.24
C LYS A 27 12.23 0.70 8.70
N VAL A 28 11.84 1.92 8.31
CA VAL A 28 10.52 2.18 7.76
C VAL A 28 10.34 1.44 6.42
N PHE A 29 11.31 1.54 5.53
CA PHE A 29 11.27 0.87 4.23
C PHE A 29 11.16 -0.65 4.38
N LEU A 30 11.99 -1.27 5.22
CA LEU A 30 11.96 -2.72 5.47
C LEU A 30 10.63 -3.17 6.08
N PHE A 31 10.04 -2.36 6.95
CA PHE A 31 8.73 -2.65 7.50
C PHE A 31 7.66 -2.76 6.41
N PHE A 32 7.60 -1.79 5.49
CA PHE A 32 6.64 -1.78 4.39
C PHE A 32 6.95 -2.83 3.32
N ALA A 33 8.22 -3.07 3.02
CA ALA A 33 8.65 -4.05 2.02
C ALA A 33 8.39 -5.52 2.44
N ASN A 34 8.15 -5.78 3.75
CA ASN A 34 7.75 -7.08 4.25
C ASN A 34 6.21 -7.20 4.29
N PRO A 35 5.57 -7.95 3.37
CA PRO A 35 4.12 -8.05 3.31
C PRO A 35 3.48 -8.72 4.53
N SER A 36 4.24 -9.44 5.36
CA SER A 36 3.74 -10.02 6.61
C SER A 36 3.32 -8.96 7.63
N ASN A 37 3.76 -7.71 7.46
CA ASN A 37 3.33 -6.58 8.29
C ASN A 37 1.98 -5.99 7.85
N LEU A 38 1.51 -6.28 6.63
CA LEU A 38 0.28 -5.69 6.10
C LEU A 38 -0.94 -5.90 7.01
N PRO A 39 -1.26 -7.11 7.50
CA PRO A 39 -2.41 -7.28 8.39
C PRO A 39 -2.30 -6.49 9.70
N ARG A 40 -1.08 -6.22 10.17
CA ARG A 40 -0.83 -5.49 11.43
C ARG A 40 -1.19 -4.01 11.36
N ILE A 41 -1.19 -3.45 10.15
CA ILE A 41 -1.50 -2.03 9.88
C ILE A 41 -2.87 -1.84 9.21
N MET A 42 -3.64 -2.89 8.99
CA MET A 42 -5.00 -2.79 8.45
C MET A 42 -6.04 -2.69 9.57
N PRO A 43 -7.14 -1.94 9.36
CA PRO A 43 -8.22 -1.86 10.34
C PRO A 43 -8.75 -3.26 10.68
N PRO A 44 -8.87 -3.62 11.98
CA PRO A 44 -9.27 -4.97 12.40
C PRO A 44 -10.63 -5.41 11.85
N GLU A 45 -11.55 -4.47 11.71
CA GLU A 45 -12.90 -4.70 11.17
C GLU A 45 -12.89 -5.19 9.72
N THR A 46 -11.86 -4.86 8.95
CA THR A 46 -11.68 -5.41 7.60
C THR A 46 -11.34 -6.90 7.61
N GLY A 47 -10.83 -7.41 8.74
CA GLY A 47 -10.37 -8.78 8.87
C GLY A 47 -9.37 -9.16 7.77
N THR A 48 -8.45 -8.25 7.44
CA THR A 48 -7.45 -8.48 6.39
C THR A 48 -6.49 -9.59 6.78
N GLU A 49 -6.36 -10.58 5.91
CA GLU A 49 -5.49 -11.74 6.07
C GLU A 49 -4.63 -11.95 4.83
N LEU A 50 -3.41 -12.43 5.02
CA LEU A 50 -2.57 -12.92 3.94
C LEU A 50 -3.03 -14.34 3.57
N ALA A 51 -3.56 -14.50 2.36
CA ALA A 51 -4.02 -15.80 1.85
C ALA A 51 -2.89 -16.57 1.17
N ALA A 52 -1.98 -15.88 0.47
CA ALA A 52 -0.80 -16.46 -0.14
C ALA A 52 0.27 -15.38 -0.41
N LEU A 53 1.53 -15.81 -0.46
CA LEU A 53 2.68 -15.00 -0.84
C LEU A 53 3.51 -15.74 -1.89
N LYS A 54 3.79 -15.10 -3.01
CA LYS A 54 4.80 -15.52 -3.97
C LYS A 54 5.84 -14.41 -4.02
N LEU A 55 6.89 -14.55 -3.22
CA LEU A 55 7.92 -13.52 -3.08
C LEU A 55 9.04 -13.73 -4.09
N VAL A 56 9.47 -12.64 -4.69
CA VAL A 56 10.69 -12.50 -5.48
C VAL A 56 11.57 -11.53 -4.70
N PRO A 57 12.67 -11.98 -4.08
CA PRO A 57 13.55 -11.10 -3.33
C PRO A 57 14.13 -9.97 -4.20
N PRO A 58 14.39 -8.78 -3.65
CA PRO A 58 15.04 -7.72 -4.38
C PRO A 58 16.45 -8.14 -4.84
N HIS A 59 16.79 -7.86 -6.11
CA HIS A 59 18.05 -8.30 -6.70
C HIS A 59 19.29 -7.52 -6.26
N THR A 60 19.11 -6.28 -5.80
CA THR A 60 20.21 -5.38 -5.45
C THR A 60 20.12 -5.01 -3.97
N ILE A 61 21.21 -5.23 -3.23
CA ILE A 61 21.31 -4.80 -1.84
C ILE A 61 22.28 -3.60 -1.81
N PRO A 62 21.87 -2.45 -1.28
CA PRO A 62 22.79 -1.33 -1.11
C PRO A 62 23.92 -1.72 -0.15
N THR A 63 25.17 -1.39 -0.52
CA THR A 63 26.39 -1.74 0.24
C THR A 63 26.44 -1.19 1.68
N LYS A 64 25.56 -0.24 2.01
CA LYS A 64 25.46 0.42 3.33
C LYS A 64 24.22 0.03 4.14
N GLN A 65 23.48 -0.98 3.72
CA GLN A 65 22.33 -1.44 4.52
C GLN A 65 22.82 -2.20 5.77
N PRO A 66 22.19 -1.96 6.93
CA PRO A 66 22.38 -2.86 8.07
C PRO A 66 21.99 -4.28 7.64
N VAL A 67 22.67 -5.28 8.18
CA VAL A 67 22.47 -6.69 7.82
C VAL A 67 20.96 -7.01 7.78
N ILE A 68 20.45 -7.19 6.56
CA ILE A 68 19.05 -7.63 6.39
C ILE A 68 19.02 -9.11 6.69
N ALA A 69 18.48 -9.47 7.84
CA ALA A 69 18.54 -10.83 8.35
C ALA A 69 17.89 -11.86 7.38
N ASN A 70 16.90 -11.44 6.57
CA ASN A 70 16.26 -12.35 5.61
C ASN A 70 15.61 -11.61 4.42
N LEU A 71 16.34 -11.48 3.31
CA LEU A 71 15.82 -10.91 2.06
C LEU A 71 14.61 -11.67 1.49
N ASN A 72 14.48 -12.96 1.80
CA ASN A 72 13.39 -13.78 1.30
C ASN A 72 12.03 -13.41 1.90
N THR A 73 12.00 -12.54 2.92
CA THR A 73 10.74 -12.00 3.48
C THR A 73 10.27 -10.71 2.78
N LEU A 74 11.09 -10.14 1.90
CA LEU A 74 10.80 -8.89 1.22
C LEU A 74 10.17 -9.12 -0.17
N ALA A 75 9.24 -8.26 -0.52
CA ALA A 75 8.54 -8.29 -1.79
C ALA A 75 9.23 -7.37 -2.81
N GLY A 76 10.19 -7.87 -3.55
CA GLY A 76 10.77 -7.18 -4.72
C GLY A 76 9.87 -7.30 -5.96
N VAL A 77 10.33 -6.74 -7.10
CA VAL A 77 9.58 -6.73 -8.37
C VAL A 77 9.22 -8.15 -8.81
N GLY A 78 7.96 -8.36 -9.20
CA GLY A 78 7.41 -9.65 -9.57
C GLY A 78 6.78 -10.44 -8.42
N SER A 79 6.88 -9.96 -7.18
CA SER A 79 6.17 -10.55 -6.05
C SER A 79 4.67 -10.40 -6.18
N GLU A 80 3.92 -11.47 -5.85
CA GLU A 80 2.47 -11.46 -5.77
C GLU A 80 2.03 -11.65 -4.32
N ILE A 81 1.20 -10.72 -3.83
CA ILE A 81 0.67 -10.71 -2.48
C ILE A 81 -0.84 -10.92 -2.58
N VAL A 82 -1.33 -12.06 -2.08
CA VAL A 82 -2.75 -12.38 -2.08
C VAL A 82 -3.32 -12.10 -0.72
N THR A 83 -4.28 -11.17 -0.65
CA THR A 83 -5.01 -10.84 0.58
C THR A 83 -6.48 -11.18 0.45
N SER A 84 -7.10 -11.47 1.57
CA SER A 84 -8.55 -11.62 1.73
C SER A 84 -9.02 -10.62 2.78
N PHE A 85 -10.09 -9.90 2.50
CA PHE A 85 -10.63 -8.86 3.39
C PHE A 85 -12.13 -8.69 3.21
N ARG A 86 -12.79 -7.99 4.12
CA ARG A 86 -14.19 -7.57 4.00
C ARG A 86 -14.24 -6.14 3.46
N PRO A 87 -14.67 -5.92 2.22
CA PRO A 87 -14.74 -4.58 1.64
C PRO A 87 -15.77 -3.68 2.31
N LEU A 88 -16.82 -4.28 2.86
CA LEU A 88 -17.86 -3.64 3.65
C LEU A 88 -18.06 -4.49 4.92
N THR A 89 -17.78 -3.92 6.07
CA THR A 89 -17.72 -4.65 7.35
C THR A 89 -19.05 -5.26 7.79
N PHE A 90 -20.18 -4.71 7.31
CA PHE A 90 -21.53 -5.19 7.58
C PHE A 90 -21.97 -6.34 6.65
N LEU A 91 -21.18 -6.68 5.61
CA LEU A 91 -21.50 -7.78 4.69
C LEU A 91 -20.68 -9.03 5.05
N PRO A 92 -21.30 -10.23 4.92
CA PRO A 92 -20.64 -11.48 5.30
C PRO A 92 -19.61 -11.99 4.28
N PHE A 93 -19.53 -11.41 3.08
CA PHE A 93 -18.61 -11.86 2.06
C PHE A 93 -17.22 -11.25 2.20
N ARG A 94 -16.23 -12.02 1.76
CA ARG A 94 -14.83 -11.60 1.66
C ARG A 94 -14.45 -11.39 0.19
N ALA A 95 -13.69 -10.35 -0.07
CA ALA A 95 -13.07 -10.13 -1.36
C ALA A 95 -11.62 -10.61 -1.34
N GLN A 96 -11.14 -11.02 -2.50
CA GLN A 96 -9.73 -11.33 -2.70
C GLN A 96 -9.07 -10.18 -3.47
N TRP A 97 -7.86 -9.83 -3.04
CA TRP A 97 -6.99 -8.88 -3.70
C TRP A 97 -5.67 -9.53 -4.03
N ILE A 98 -5.20 -9.37 -5.26
CA ILE A 98 -3.85 -9.79 -5.68
C ILE A 98 -3.10 -8.55 -6.09
N ALA A 99 -2.11 -8.16 -5.29
CA ALA A 99 -1.15 -7.11 -5.62
C ALA A 99 0.07 -7.72 -6.32
N LEU A 100 0.54 -7.08 -7.38
CA LEU A 100 1.78 -7.38 -8.07
C LEU A 100 2.74 -6.22 -7.90
N ILE A 101 3.91 -6.47 -7.30
CA ILE A 101 4.96 -5.46 -7.18
C ILE A 101 5.58 -5.20 -8.56
N THR A 102 5.54 -3.96 -9.01
CA THR A 102 6.01 -3.52 -10.34
C THR A 102 7.27 -2.67 -10.29
N GLU A 103 7.50 -1.99 -9.16
CA GLU A 103 8.66 -1.12 -8.95
C GLU A 103 9.25 -1.38 -7.58
N PHE A 104 10.58 -1.26 -7.46
CA PHE A 104 11.29 -1.38 -6.20
C PHE A 104 12.66 -0.69 -6.29
N GLU A 105 12.84 0.34 -5.48
CA GLU A 105 14.11 1.04 -5.31
C GLU A 105 14.36 1.22 -3.81
N TRP A 106 15.47 0.68 -3.33
CA TRP A 106 15.82 0.69 -1.92
C TRP A 106 15.78 2.08 -1.28
N ASN A 107 15.08 2.19 -0.15
CA ASN A 107 14.96 3.41 0.64
C ASN A 107 14.41 4.61 -0.14
N HIS A 108 13.81 4.37 -1.30
CA HIS A 108 13.26 5.43 -2.14
C HIS A 108 11.77 5.18 -2.45
N HIS A 109 11.45 4.08 -3.10
CA HIS A 109 10.06 3.74 -3.40
C HIS A 109 9.87 2.27 -3.74
N PHE A 110 8.64 1.82 -3.66
CA PHE A 110 8.13 0.66 -4.37
C PHE A 110 6.66 0.88 -4.75
N ALA A 111 6.20 0.17 -5.77
CA ALA A 111 4.83 0.28 -6.22
C ALA A 111 4.23 -1.08 -6.56
N ASP A 112 2.93 -1.18 -6.38
CA ASP A 112 2.14 -2.33 -6.79
C ASP A 112 0.94 -1.93 -7.64
N ILE A 113 0.49 -2.87 -8.44
CA ILE A 113 -0.77 -2.78 -9.18
C ILE A 113 -1.71 -3.90 -8.75
N GLN A 114 -3.00 -3.64 -8.82
CA GLN A 114 -4.00 -4.69 -8.67
C GLN A 114 -3.98 -5.62 -9.88
N LYS A 115 -3.55 -6.87 -9.70
CA LYS A 115 -3.67 -7.94 -10.68
C LYS A 115 -5.08 -8.54 -10.68
N LYS A 116 -5.71 -8.65 -9.49
CA LYS A 116 -7.09 -9.06 -9.27
C LYS A 116 -7.68 -8.29 -8.10
N GLY A 117 -8.90 -7.80 -8.23
CA GLY A 117 -9.58 -7.04 -7.19
C GLY A 117 -10.80 -6.30 -7.73
N PRO A 118 -11.43 -5.45 -6.92
CA PRO A 118 -12.69 -4.80 -7.24
C PRO A 118 -12.60 -3.62 -8.21
N PHE A 119 -11.39 -3.06 -8.40
CA PHE A 119 -11.20 -1.89 -9.26
C PHE A 119 -10.94 -2.30 -10.70
N LYS A 120 -11.31 -1.46 -11.66
CA LYS A 120 -10.91 -1.63 -13.05
C LYS A 120 -9.42 -1.40 -13.25
N ARG A 121 -8.87 -0.44 -12.51
CA ARG A 121 -7.44 -0.15 -12.38
C ARG A 121 -7.15 0.29 -10.95
N PHE A 122 -6.02 -0.15 -10.42
CA PHE A 122 -5.50 0.34 -9.16
C PHE A 122 -3.98 0.26 -9.17
N GLN A 123 -3.34 1.32 -8.74
CA GLN A 123 -1.91 1.41 -8.52
C GLN A 123 -1.66 2.10 -7.19
N HIS A 124 -0.75 1.56 -6.42
CA HIS A 124 -0.32 2.12 -5.16
C HIS A 124 1.19 2.27 -5.15
N ARG A 125 1.68 3.45 -4.84
CA ARG A 125 3.09 3.76 -4.74
C ARG A 125 3.42 4.27 -3.36
N HIS A 126 4.40 3.65 -2.72
CA HIS A 126 5.03 4.11 -1.50
C HIS A 126 6.30 4.87 -1.85
N GLU A 127 6.43 6.09 -1.39
CA GLU A 127 7.63 6.91 -1.52
C GLU A 127 8.19 7.22 -0.13
N PHE A 128 9.52 7.16 -0.01
CA PHE A 128 10.24 7.36 1.25
C PHE A 128 11.29 8.43 1.07
N SER A 129 11.38 9.36 2.02
CA SER A 129 12.42 10.39 2.05
C SER A 129 12.85 10.72 3.47
N VAL A 130 14.13 11.02 3.63
CA VAL A 130 14.65 11.53 4.91
C VAL A 130 14.25 12.99 5.08
N GLU A 131 13.70 13.32 6.23
CA GLU A 131 13.28 14.68 6.57
C GLU A 131 13.64 14.99 8.03
N THR A 132 14.14 16.19 8.29
CA THR A 132 14.40 16.66 9.65
C THR A 132 13.30 17.60 10.11
N ARG A 133 12.61 17.25 11.19
CA ARG A 133 11.59 18.10 11.85
C ARG A 133 12.02 18.44 13.27
N ASN A 134 12.05 19.71 13.61
CA ASN A 134 12.45 20.19 14.94
C ASN A 134 13.82 19.64 15.42
N GLY A 135 14.78 19.53 14.51
CA GLY A 135 16.12 18.99 14.81
C GLY A 135 16.23 17.47 14.91
N VAL A 136 15.12 16.75 14.75
CA VAL A 136 15.09 15.29 14.76
C VAL A 136 15.02 14.77 13.31
N SER A 137 15.97 13.92 12.93
CA SER A 137 15.96 13.23 11.64
C SER A 137 14.95 12.08 11.69
N GLY A 138 14.19 11.94 10.62
CA GLY A 138 13.17 10.90 10.50
C GLY A 138 12.87 10.59 9.04
N THR A 139 11.81 9.83 8.81
CA THR A 139 11.35 9.41 7.49
C THR A 139 9.95 9.92 7.22
N THR A 140 9.78 10.55 6.08
CA THR A 140 8.47 10.83 5.50
C THR A 140 8.10 9.69 4.56
N VAL A 141 6.93 9.08 4.80
CA VAL A 141 6.28 8.09 3.93
C VAL A 141 5.14 8.79 3.22
N ARG A 142 5.13 8.71 1.90
CA ARG A 142 4.04 9.20 1.06
C ARG A 142 3.43 8.04 0.31
N ASP A 143 2.13 7.82 0.53
CA ASP A 143 1.32 6.85 -0.19
C ASP A 143 0.56 7.57 -1.30
N VAL A 144 0.79 7.18 -2.55
CA VAL A 144 0.07 7.70 -3.73
C VAL A 144 -0.75 6.58 -4.34
N ILE A 145 -2.07 6.78 -4.39
CA ILE A 145 -3.02 5.80 -4.91
C ILE A 145 -3.72 6.39 -6.12
N GLU A 146 -3.64 5.68 -7.24
CA GLU A 146 -4.38 5.98 -8.46
C GLU A 146 -5.31 4.82 -8.79
N TYR A 147 -6.60 5.10 -9.00
CA TYR A 147 -7.58 4.05 -9.26
C TYR A 147 -8.73 4.50 -10.15
N ASP A 148 -9.29 3.52 -10.85
CA ASP A 148 -10.52 3.61 -11.63
C ASP A 148 -11.53 2.63 -11.02
N PRO A 149 -12.61 3.11 -10.37
CA PRO A 149 -13.62 2.23 -9.74
C PRO A 149 -14.51 1.50 -10.75
N GLY A 150 -14.36 1.81 -12.03
CA GLY A 150 -15.24 1.34 -13.09
C GLY A 150 -16.18 2.42 -13.61
N SER A 151 -16.97 2.09 -14.62
CA SER A 151 -17.68 3.05 -15.44
C SER A 151 -19.04 3.49 -14.89
N GLY A 152 -19.37 4.75 -15.22
CA GLY A 152 -20.69 5.34 -15.13
C GLY A 152 -21.06 5.96 -13.80
N ALA A 153 -22.24 6.57 -13.76
CA ALA A 153 -22.75 7.30 -12.59
C ALA A 153 -22.76 6.48 -11.30
N LEU A 154 -22.94 5.16 -11.38
CA LEU A 154 -22.87 4.25 -10.22
C LEU A 154 -21.45 4.13 -9.69
N GLY A 155 -20.43 4.09 -10.55
CA GLY A 155 -19.03 4.09 -10.15
C GLY A 155 -18.65 5.40 -9.44
N ASP A 156 -19.08 6.54 -9.96
CA ASP A 156 -18.83 7.85 -9.36
C ASP A 156 -19.52 7.99 -8.01
N LEU A 157 -20.74 7.49 -7.88
CA LEU A 157 -21.48 7.48 -6.62
C LEU A 157 -20.80 6.58 -5.58
N ALA A 158 -20.42 5.37 -5.96
CA ALA A 158 -19.69 4.44 -5.11
C ALA A 158 -18.34 5.02 -4.67
N GLN A 159 -17.64 5.69 -5.58
CA GLN A 159 -16.38 6.37 -5.29
C GLN A 159 -16.55 7.41 -4.17
N ARG A 160 -17.55 8.29 -4.29
CA ARG A 160 -17.77 9.38 -3.32
C ARG A 160 -18.27 8.88 -1.97
N LEU A 161 -19.21 7.92 -1.97
CA LEU A 161 -19.90 7.50 -0.75
C LEU A 161 -19.20 6.36 -0.01
N LEU A 162 -18.46 5.50 -0.70
CA LEU A 162 -17.91 4.29 -0.12
C LEU A 162 -16.37 4.23 -0.26
N ILE A 163 -15.83 4.36 -1.48
CA ILE A 163 -14.43 4.07 -1.73
C ILE A 163 -13.51 5.11 -1.10
N ALA A 164 -13.72 6.39 -1.40
CA ALA A 164 -12.86 7.45 -0.88
C ALA A 164 -12.88 7.55 0.66
N PRO A 165 -14.05 7.49 1.34
CA PRO A 165 -14.09 7.44 2.79
C PRO A 165 -13.40 6.20 3.39
N SER A 166 -13.61 5.01 2.79
CA SER A 166 -12.95 3.77 3.25
C SER A 166 -11.43 3.81 3.09
N LEU A 167 -10.94 4.32 1.96
CA LEU A 167 -9.50 4.51 1.77
C LEU A 167 -8.94 5.48 2.81
N LYS A 168 -9.60 6.63 3.01
CA LYS A 168 -9.17 7.61 4.02
C LYS A 168 -9.09 6.98 5.41
N GLN A 169 -10.14 6.31 5.86
CA GLN A 169 -10.16 5.63 7.15
C GLN A 169 -9.05 4.58 7.28
N THR A 170 -8.83 3.77 6.22
CA THR A 170 -7.78 2.77 6.19
C THR A 170 -6.40 3.39 6.35
N PHE A 171 -6.10 4.47 5.62
CA PHE A 171 -4.79 5.12 5.68
C PHE A 171 -4.57 5.88 6.99
N GLU A 172 -5.59 6.53 7.55
CA GLU A 172 -5.51 7.13 8.89
C GLU A 172 -5.23 6.08 9.97
N TYR A 173 -5.83 4.89 9.87
CA TYR A 173 -5.54 3.77 10.76
C TYR A 173 -4.10 3.27 10.58
N ARG A 174 -3.66 3.06 9.33
CA ARG A 174 -2.29 2.63 9.00
C ARG A 174 -1.25 3.57 9.60
N GLN A 175 -1.45 4.86 9.49
CA GLN A 175 -0.55 5.87 10.05
C GLN A 175 -0.41 5.73 11.57
N LYS A 176 -1.52 5.60 12.30
CA LYS A 176 -1.51 5.38 13.76
C LYS A 176 -0.80 4.08 14.15
N MET A 177 -1.04 3.01 13.38
CA MET A 177 -0.41 1.72 13.66
C MET A 177 1.08 1.71 13.33
N LEU A 178 1.51 2.38 12.28
CA LEU A 178 2.93 2.53 11.95
C LEU A 178 3.68 3.21 13.10
N GLU A 179 3.18 4.32 13.61
CA GLU A 179 3.75 5.02 14.75
C GLU A 179 3.84 4.10 15.97
N LYS A 180 2.74 3.40 16.30
CA LYS A 180 2.71 2.47 17.42
C LYS A 180 3.76 1.35 17.29
N LEU A 181 3.79 0.69 16.12
CA LEU A 181 4.64 -0.49 15.91
C LEU A 181 6.13 -0.16 15.80
N LEU A 182 6.49 0.98 15.23
CA LEU A 182 7.88 1.34 15.00
C LEU A 182 8.48 2.25 16.07
N CYS A 183 7.67 3.07 16.76
CA CYS A 183 8.15 3.98 17.80
C CYS A 183 8.07 3.40 19.22
N TYR A 184 7.05 2.58 19.50
CA TYR A 184 6.73 2.18 20.87
C TYR A 184 6.86 0.67 21.14
N GLU A 185 6.83 -0.20 20.14
CA GLU A 185 7.08 -1.63 20.37
C GLU A 185 8.59 -1.91 20.42
N PRO A 186 9.11 -2.64 21.44
CA PRO A 186 10.51 -3.07 21.45
C PRO A 186 10.74 -3.96 20.23
N GLN A 187 11.70 -3.55 19.41
CA GLN A 187 12.15 -4.34 18.27
C GLN A 187 12.82 -5.60 18.84
N PHE A 188 12.12 -6.73 18.81
CA PHE A 188 12.80 -8.01 19.00
C PHE A 188 13.78 -8.20 17.84
N VAL A 189 15.03 -8.14 18.16
CA VAL A 189 16.18 -8.39 17.29
C VAL A 189 16.20 -9.87 16.90
#